data_d57c7e324867ae4c7bbdb329f5cda750
#
_entry.id   d57c7e324867ae4c7bbdb329f5cda750
#
_cell.length_a   1.000
_cell.length_b   1.000
_cell.length_c   1.000
_cell.angle_alpha   90.00
_cell.angle_beta   90.00
_cell.angle_gamma   90.00
#
_symmetry.space_group_name_H-M   'P 1'
#
loop_
_entity.id
_entity.type
_entity.pdbx_description
1 polymer ?
#
loop_
_entity_poly.entity_id
_entity_poly.type
_entity_poly.pdbx_seq_one_letter_code
_entity_poly.pdbx_strand_id
1 'polypeptide(L)'
;DYVEQLTNGEVKGKTGSLTALPIIETQAGDVSAFVPTNVISITDGQIFLETDLFNAGIRPAINAGLSVSRVGGAAQTKIIKKLGGGVRLDLAQYRELAAFAQFASDLDENTRKQIERGQRVTELMKQKQYSPLTIAEMAVSLYAANEGYLDDVEVKKVVDFENALHSYMKANHAQLLEKINESGDYTDELAKGFKTALE
;
A
#
# COMPACT_ATOMS: atom_id res chain seq x y z
N ASP A 1 12.03 2.38 -33.94
CA ASP A 1 11.00 3.02 -33.20
C ASP A 1 9.95 3.72 -34.03
N TYR A 2 8.66 3.53 -33.70
CA TYR A 2 7.54 4.03 -34.49
C TYR A 2 7.53 5.56 -34.62
N VAL A 3 7.85 6.27 -33.55
CA VAL A 3 7.92 7.74 -33.54
C VAL A 3 9.08 8.25 -34.39
N GLU A 4 10.21 7.58 -34.36
CA GLU A 4 11.36 7.88 -35.22
C GLU A 4 11.04 7.67 -36.70
N GLN A 5 10.30 6.60 -37.01
CA GLN A 5 9.81 6.36 -38.39
C GLN A 5 8.80 7.39 -38.85
N LEU A 6 7.82 7.76 -38.01
CA LEU A 6 6.80 8.77 -38.33
C LEU A 6 7.40 10.17 -38.52
N THR A 7 8.47 10.50 -37.84
CA THR A 7 9.12 11.81 -37.88
C THR A 7 10.35 11.82 -38.80
N ASN A 8 10.55 10.78 -39.60
CA ASN A 8 11.73 10.64 -40.48
C ASN A 8 13.07 10.87 -39.75
N GLY A 9 13.15 10.46 -38.49
CA GLY A 9 14.35 10.59 -37.68
C GLY A 9 14.54 11.95 -37.01
N GLU A 10 13.58 12.87 -37.13
CA GLU A 10 13.65 14.19 -36.46
C GLU A 10 13.48 14.05 -34.93
N VAL A 11 12.64 13.11 -34.47
CA VAL A 11 12.46 12.85 -33.05
C VAL A 11 13.17 11.56 -32.67
N LYS A 12 14.34 11.72 -32.04
CA LYS A 12 15.09 10.64 -31.38
C LYS A 12 14.98 10.84 -29.88
N GLY A 13 14.47 9.89 -29.18
CA GLY A 13 14.28 10.07 -27.77
C GLY A 13 14.22 8.76 -26.98
N LYS A 14 14.24 8.90 -25.67
CA LYS A 14 13.99 7.79 -24.77
C LYS A 14 12.54 7.33 -24.93
N THR A 15 12.31 6.04 -24.84
CA THR A 15 10.98 5.46 -24.79
C THR A 15 10.27 6.00 -23.54
N GLY A 16 9.05 6.49 -23.71
CA GLY A 16 8.19 6.95 -22.64
C GLY A 16 7.02 6.00 -22.42
N SER A 17 6.24 6.26 -21.39
CA SER A 17 4.98 5.55 -21.12
C SER A 17 3.86 6.54 -20.86
N LEU A 18 2.65 6.13 -21.21
CA LEU A 18 1.42 6.84 -20.90
C LEU A 18 0.49 5.92 -20.15
N THR A 19 0.09 6.34 -18.94
CA THR A 19 -0.88 5.61 -18.13
C THR A 19 -2.18 6.40 -18.07
N ALA A 20 -3.30 5.76 -18.41
CA ALA A 20 -4.63 6.32 -18.28
C ALA A 20 -5.33 5.73 -17.04
N LEU A 21 -5.88 6.59 -16.20
CA LEU A 21 -6.65 6.24 -15.01
C LEU A 21 -8.09 6.75 -15.18
N PRO A 22 -8.98 6.01 -15.86
CA PRO A 22 -10.37 6.39 -15.99
C PRO A 22 -11.09 6.27 -14.64
N ILE A 23 -11.90 7.27 -14.31
CA ILE A 23 -12.73 7.26 -13.10
C ILE A 23 -14.16 6.95 -13.51
N ILE A 24 -14.73 5.90 -12.94
CA ILE A 24 -16.09 5.45 -13.20
C ILE A 24 -16.90 5.51 -11.92
N GLU A 25 -18.01 6.21 -11.95
CA GLU A 25 -18.97 6.22 -10.85
C GLU A 25 -19.85 4.97 -10.93
N THR A 26 -20.01 4.31 -9.79
CA THR A 26 -20.97 3.21 -9.62
C THR A 26 -22.21 3.73 -8.89
N GLN A 27 -23.41 3.36 -9.35
CA GLN A 27 -24.65 3.68 -8.65
C GLN A 27 -24.87 2.66 -7.53
N ALA A 28 -24.94 3.14 -6.30
CA ALA A 28 -25.11 2.29 -5.10
C ALA A 28 -24.09 1.12 -4.99
N GLY A 29 -22.88 1.30 -5.52
CA GLY A 29 -21.83 0.28 -5.50
C GLY A 29 -22.02 -0.85 -6.53
N ASP A 30 -22.99 -0.74 -7.45
CA ASP A 30 -23.22 -1.78 -8.46
C ASP A 30 -22.11 -1.78 -9.53
N VAL A 31 -21.17 -2.72 -9.36
CA VAL A 31 -20.10 -2.98 -10.34
C VAL A 31 -20.52 -3.88 -11.49
N SER A 32 -21.72 -4.49 -11.41
CA SER A 32 -22.26 -5.37 -12.45
C SER A 32 -22.95 -4.62 -13.58
N ALA A 33 -23.18 -3.31 -13.42
CA ALA A 33 -23.74 -2.45 -14.45
C ALA A 33 -22.88 -2.44 -15.72
N PHE A 34 -23.48 -2.09 -16.85
CA PHE A 34 -22.85 -2.17 -18.16
C PHE A 34 -21.53 -1.39 -18.27
N VAL A 35 -21.49 -0.14 -17.81
CA VAL A 35 -20.28 0.70 -17.92
C VAL A 35 -19.14 0.19 -17.03
N PRO A 36 -19.33 -0.05 -15.71
CA PRO A 36 -18.29 -0.62 -14.88
C PRO A 36 -17.74 -1.95 -15.42
N THR A 37 -18.62 -2.86 -15.83
CA THR A 37 -18.22 -4.18 -16.36
C THR A 37 -17.35 -4.06 -17.60
N ASN A 38 -17.71 -3.18 -18.54
CA ASN A 38 -16.92 -2.96 -19.75
C ASN A 38 -15.55 -2.35 -19.42
N VAL A 39 -15.49 -1.36 -18.53
CA VAL A 39 -14.22 -0.72 -18.17
C VAL A 39 -13.30 -1.70 -17.44
N ILE A 40 -13.82 -2.50 -16.51
CA ILE A 40 -13.05 -3.55 -15.83
C ILE A 40 -12.50 -4.58 -16.84
N SER A 41 -13.25 -4.90 -17.88
CA SER A 41 -12.81 -5.86 -18.90
C SER A 41 -11.69 -5.34 -19.80
N ILE A 42 -11.66 -4.02 -20.04
CA ILE A 42 -10.69 -3.36 -20.94
C ILE A 42 -9.40 -3.00 -20.20
N THR A 43 -9.51 -2.60 -18.95
CA THR A 43 -8.35 -2.15 -18.14
C THR A 43 -7.57 -3.30 -17.51
N ASP A 44 -6.33 -3.02 -17.08
CA ASP A 44 -5.47 -4.00 -16.43
C ASP A 44 -5.72 -4.14 -14.91
N GLY A 45 -6.88 -3.73 -14.46
CA GLY A 45 -7.30 -3.82 -13.07
C GLY A 45 -8.14 -2.62 -12.66
N GLN A 46 -8.54 -2.59 -11.40
CA GLN A 46 -9.32 -1.52 -10.81
C GLN A 46 -8.86 -1.22 -9.39
N ILE A 47 -8.96 0.03 -9.01
CA ILE A 47 -8.89 0.50 -7.62
C ILE A 47 -10.33 0.78 -7.18
N PHE A 48 -10.85 0.00 -6.25
CA PHE A 48 -12.23 0.10 -5.79
C PHE A 48 -12.31 0.98 -4.55
N LEU A 49 -13.11 2.05 -4.62
CA LEU A 49 -13.34 2.97 -3.52
C LEU A 49 -14.73 2.74 -2.92
N GLU A 50 -14.80 2.70 -1.59
CA GLU A 50 -16.05 2.49 -0.85
C GLU A 50 -16.44 3.69 0.00
N THR A 51 -17.69 4.09 -0.08
CA THR A 51 -18.26 5.19 0.70
C THR A 51 -18.20 4.89 2.21
N ASP A 52 -18.43 3.65 2.60
CA ASP A 52 -18.41 3.24 4.02
C ASP A 52 -17.00 3.38 4.63
N LEU A 53 -15.96 3.02 3.89
CA LEU A 53 -14.58 3.24 4.31
C LEU A 53 -14.26 4.74 4.42
N PHE A 54 -14.75 5.54 3.47
CA PHE A 54 -14.57 6.98 3.50
C PHE A 54 -15.23 7.61 4.75
N ASN A 55 -16.46 7.22 5.04
CA ASN A 55 -17.22 7.69 6.19
C ASN A 55 -16.61 7.21 7.51
N ALA A 56 -16.01 6.02 7.54
CA ALA A 56 -15.24 5.52 8.67
C ALA A 56 -13.86 6.22 8.86
N GLY A 57 -13.53 7.20 7.99
CA GLY A 57 -12.27 7.95 8.08
C GLY A 57 -11.06 7.23 7.52
N ILE A 58 -11.26 6.14 6.78
CA ILE A 58 -10.20 5.44 6.05
C ILE A 58 -9.99 6.17 4.71
N ARG A 59 -8.87 6.86 4.59
CA ARG A 59 -8.54 7.66 3.40
C ARG A 59 -7.09 7.42 2.99
N PRO A 60 -6.87 6.97 1.73
CA PRO A 60 -7.87 6.71 0.69
C PRO A 60 -8.82 5.56 1.04
N ALA A 61 -10.07 5.66 0.59
CA ALA A 61 -11.13 4.70 0.90
C ALA A 61 -11.06 3.44 0.02
N ILE A 62 -9.86 2.88 -0.09
CA ILE A 62 -9.57 1.76 -1.00
C ILE A 62 -9.97 0.43 -0.35
N ASN A 63 -10.84 -0.30 -1.01
CA ASN A 63 -11.09 -1.70 -0.67
C ASN A 63 -10.03 -2.58 -1.31
N ALA A 64 -9.05 -3.04 -0.52
CA ALA A 64 -7.96 -3.89 -1.00
C ALA A 64 -8.43 -5.30 -1.42
N GLY A 65 -9.59 -5.76 -0.97
CA GLY A 65 -10.15 -7.06 -1.34
C GLY A 65 -10.80 -7.05 -2.73
N LEU A 66 -11.47 -5.95 -3.09
CA LEU A 66 -12.14 -5.78 -4.38
C LEU A 66 -11.23 -5.13 -5.45
N SER A 67 -10.14 -4.51 -5.02
CA SER A 67 -9.14 -3.94 -5.92
C SER A 67 -8.27 -5.04 -6.51
N VAL A 68 -8.05 -5.01 -7.82
CA VAL A 68 -7.31 -6.03 -8.56
C VAL A 68 -6.31 -5.38 -9.50
N SER A 69 -5.12 -5.93 -9.59
CA SER A 69 -4.16 -5.64 -10.65
C SER A 69 -3.85 -6.92 -11.43
N ARG A 70 -4.04 -6.90 -12.75
CA ARG A 70 -3.69 -8.02 -13.62
C ARG A 70 -2.18 -8.18 -13.79
N VAL A 71 -1.43 -7.08 -13.71
CA VAL A 71 0.03 -7.09 -13.74
C VAL A 71 0.59 -7.57 -12.39
N GLY A 72 -0.04 -7.13 -11.29
CA GLY A 72 0.27 -7.58 -9.95
C GLY A 72 1.72 -7.34 -9.54
N GLY A 73 2.29 -8.34 -8.90
CA GLY A 73 3.66 -8.26 -8.38
C GLY A 73 4.78 -8.09 -9.41
N ALA A 74 4.48 -8.25 -10.72
CA ALA A 74 5.45 -7.99 -11.77
C ALA A 74 5.74 -6.49 -11.97
N ALA A 75 4.78 -5.63 -11.59
CA ALA A 75 4.94 -4.17 -11.63
C ALA A 75 5.56 -3.58 -10.36
N GLN A 76 5.70 -4.36 -9.29
CA GLN A 76 6.25 -3.91 -8.02
C GLN A 76 7.77 -4.02 -7.99
N THR A 77 8.43 -3.10 -7.29
CA THR A 77 9.82 -3.29 -6.90
C THR A 77 9.94 -4.51 -5.99
N LYS A 78 11.12 -5.15 -5.97
CA LYS A 78 11.32 -6.38 -5.19
C LYS A 78 11.06 -6.15 -3.69
N ILE A 79 11.47 -4.99 -3.17
CA ILE A 79 11.28 -4.64 -1.77
C ILE A 79 9.79 -4.52 -1.41
N ILE A 80 9.01 -3.80 -2.21
CA ILE A 80 7.57 -3.63 -1.98
C ILE A 80 6.83 -4.97 -2.14
N LYS A 81 7.20 -5.77 -3.14
CA LYS A 81 6.64 -7.12 -3.33
C LYS A 81 6.89 -8.02 -2.11
N LYS A 82 8.09 -7.96 -1.54
CA LYS A 82 8.48 -8.77 -0.39
C LYS A 82 7.74 -8.34 0.88
N LEU A 83 7.73 -7.04 1.17
CA LEU A 83 7.18 -6.49 2.41
C LEU A 83 5.64 -6.34 2.37
N GLY A 84 5.08 -6.03 1.23
CA GLY A 84 3.62 -5.81 1.09
C GLY A 84 2.77 -7.06 1.26
N GLY A 85 3.36 -8.25 1.10
CA GLY A 85 2.64 -9.53 1.25
C GLY A 85 2.11 -9.76 2.66
N GLY A 86 2.91 -9.46 3.69
CA GLY A 86 2.53 -9.59 5.09
C GLY A 86 1.37 -8.67 5.46
N VAL A 87 1.49 -7.40 5.14
CA VAL A 87 0.46 -6.39 5.42
C VAL A 87 -0.88 -6.73 4.74
N ARG A 88 -0.85 -7.22 3.50
CA ARG A 88 -2.07 -7.65 2.80
C ARG A 88 -2.77 -8.81 3.53
N LEU A 89 -2.01 -9.75 4.05
CA LEU A 89 -2.53 -10.87 4.82
C LEU A 89 -3.17 -10.39 6.13
N ASP A 90 -2.47 -9.52 6.87
CA ASP A 90 -2.96 -8.93 8.12
C ASP A 90 -4.28 -8.18 7.91
N LEU A 91 -4.40 -7.39 6.84
CA LEU A 91 -5.64 -6.69 6.49
C LEU A 91 -6.78 -7.62 6.11
N ALA A 92 -6.50 -8.72 5.41
CA ALA A 92 -7.51 -9.71 5.05
C ALA A 92 -8.04 -10.42 6.31
N GLN A 93 -7.15 -10.89 7.18
CA GLN A 93 -7.51 -11.52 8.46
C GLN A 93 -8.28 -10.56 9.38
N TYR A 94 -7.83 -9.31 9.47
CA TYR A 94 -8.53 -8.30 10.26
C TYR A 94 -9.97 -8.11 9.82
N ARG A 95 -10.24 -8.03 8.51
CA ARG A 95 -11.61 -7.87 7.99
C ARG A 95 -12.52 -9.02 8.39
N GLU A 96 -12.03 -10.25 8.30
CA GLU A 96 -12.78 -11.43 8.72
C GLU A 96 -13.05 -11.42 10.22
N LEU A 97 -12.01 -11.17 11.03
CA LEU A 97 -12.13 -11.17 12.49
C LEU A 97 -12.94 -10.01 13.04
N ALA A 98 -12.84 -8.80 12.44
CA ALA A 98 -13.59 -7.64 12.87
C ALA A 98 -15.12 -7.82 12.74
N ALA A 99 -15.57 -8.56 11.72
CA ALA A 99 -16.97 -8.91 11.57
C ALA A 99 -17.47 -9.83 12.69
N PHE A 100 -16.66 -10.79 13.12
CA PHE A 100 -16.96 -11.68 14.23
C PHE A 100 -16.86 -11.00 15.60
N ALA A 101 -15.91 -10.08 15.77
CA ALA A 101 -15.67 -9.38 17.04
C ALA A 101 -16.88 -8.55 17.51
N GLN A 102 -17.75 -8.13 16.59
CA GLN A 102 -18.99 -7.41 16.94
C GLN A 102 -20.02 -8.29 17.67
N PHE A 103 -19.91 -9.60 17.54
CA PHE A 103 -20.87 -10.57 18.09
C PHE A 103 -20.31 -11.41 19.23
N ALA A 104 -18.99 -11.40 19.44
CA ALA A 104 -18.33 -12.24 20.45
C ALA A 104 -18.11 -11.47 21.76
N SER A 105 -18.70 -11.95 22.84
CA SER A 105 -18.52 -11.37 24.19
C SER A 105 -17.13 -11.64 24.75
N ASP A 106 -16.49 -12.77 24.36
CA ASP A 106 -15.18 -13.18 24.82
C ASP A 106 -14.31 -13.61 23.64
N LEU A 107 -13.31 -12.78 23.33
CA LEU A 107 -12.27 -13.11 22.37
C LEU A 107 -11.06 -13.71 23.07
N ASP A 108 -10.53 -14.79 22.53
CA ASP A 108 -9.23 -15.29 22.98
C ASP A 108 -8.11 -14.29 22.72
N GLU A 109 -7.01 -14.43 23.46
CA GLU A 109 -5.90 -13.47 23.42
C GLU A 109 -5.26 -13.35 22.04
N ASN A 110 -5.15 -14.46 21.29
CA ASN A 110 -4.56 -14.45 19.96
C ASN A 110 -5.43 -13.70 18.96
N THR A 111 -6.74 -13.94 18.98
CA THR A 111 -7.72 -13.22 18.14
C THR A 111 -7.71 -11.73 18.46
N ARG A 112 -7.61 -11.35 19.75
CA ARG A 112 -7.51 -9.95 20.14
C ARG A 112 -6.25 -9.29 19.58
N LYS A 113 -5.08 -9.94 19.70
CA LYS A 113 -3.82 -9.43 19.14
C LYS A 113 -3.88 -9.26 17.62
N GLN A 114 -4.50 -10.21 16.91
CA GLN A 114 -4.69 -10.10 15.46
C GLN A 114 -5.59 -8.91 15.07
N ILE A 115 -6.66 -8.68 15.82
CA ILE A 115 -7.54 -7.52 15.60
C ILE A 115 -6.79 -6.21 15.86
N GLU A 116 -6.07 -6.10 16.97
CA GLU A 116 -5.28 -4.92 17.31
C GLU A 116 -4.19 -4.64 16.27
N ARG A 117 -3.49 -5.68 15.81
CA ARG A 117 -2.50 -5.57 14.74
C ARG A 117 -3.16 -5.08 13.45
N GLY A 118 -4.30 -5.65 13.05
CA GLY A 118 -5.04 -5.23 11.87
C GLY A 118 -5.55 -3.79 11.94
N GLN A 119 -5.95 -3.32 13.14
CA GLN A 119 -6.31 -1.92 13.37
C GLN A 119 -5.12 -0.99 13.15
N ARG A 120 -3.94 -1.32 13.70
CA ARG A 120 -2.72 -0.53 13.51
C ARG A 120 -2.28 -0.49 12.04
N VAL A 121 -2.34 -1.63 11.37
CA VAL A 121 -2.05 -1.70 9.92
C VAL A 121 -3.05 -0.87 9.12
N THR A 122 -4.33 -0.88 9.48
CA THR A 122 -5.35 -0.04 8.83
C THR A 122 -5.06 1.45 9.02
N GLU A 123 -4.64 1.87 10.22
CA GLU A 123 -4.21 3.25 10.46
C GLU A 123 -2.96 3.62 9.65
N LEU A 124 -1.99 2.71 9.58
CA LEU A 124 -0.77 2.90 8.80
C LEU A 124 -1.05 3.08 7.30
N MET A 125 -2.11 2.46 6.77
CA MET A 125 -2.49 2.61 5.36
C MET A 125 -3.19 3.93 5.03
N LYS A 126 -3.51 4.76 6.02
CA LYS A 126 -4.08 6.09 5.78
C LYS A 126 -3.01 7.03 5.25
N GLN A 127 -3.36 7.80 4.25
CA GLN A 127 -2.44 8.72 3.58
C GLN A 127 -3.11 10.07 3.37
N LYS A 128 -2.36 11.14 3.62
CA LYS A 128 -2.84 12.51 3.37
C LYS A 128 -2.93 12.77 1.86
N GLN A 129 -3.89 13.59 1.46
CA GLN A 129 -4.02 14.01 0.07
C GLN A 129 -2.75 14.78 -0.36
N TYR A 130 -2.31 14.55 -1.59
CA TYR A 130 -1.10 15.16 -2.17
C TYR A 130 0.21 14.89 -1.41
N SER A 131 0.28 13.80 -0.67
CA SER A 131 1.45 13.41 0.11
C SER A 131 1.95 12.02 -0.31
N PRO A 132 2.52 11.89 -1.51
CA PRO A 132 3.06 10.60 -1.96
C PRO A 132 4.28 10.21 -1.13
N LEU A 133 4.44 8.92 -0.88
CA LEU A 133 5.61 8.34 -0.23
C LEU A 133 6.58 7.81 -1.28
N THR A 134 7.87 7.91 -1.01
CA THR A 134 8.91 7.24 -1.80
C THR A 134 8.90 5.73 -1.55
N ILE A 135 9.55 4.96 -2.43
CA ILE A 135 9.68 3.51 -2.25
C ILE A 135 10.33 3.18 -0.90
N ALA A 136 11.35 3.95 -0.52
CA ALA A 136 12.05 3.75 0.74
C ALA A 136 11.17 4.04 1.96
N GLU A 137 10.39 5.12 1.95
CA GLU A 137 9.43 5.44 3.03
C GLU A 137 8.37 4.34 3.16
N MET A 138 7.78 3.90 2.05
CA MET A 138 6.84 2.78 2.06
C MET A 138 7.47 1.51 2.62
N ALA A 139 8.71 1.21 2.22
CA ALA A 139 9.42 0.03 2.69
C ALA A 139 9.69 0.08 4.19
N VAL A 140 10.08 1.23 4.74
CA VAL A 140 10.28 1.44 6.18
C VAL A 140 8.99 1.19 6.95
N SER A 141 7.88 1.79 6.52
CA SER A 141 6.57 1.59 7.16
C SER A 141 6.11 0.13 7.13
N LEU A 142 6.22 -0.52 5.97
CA LEU A 142 5.85 -1.93 5.79
C LEU A 142 6.76 -2.85 6.61
N TYR A 143 8.06 -2.58 6.69
CA TYR A 143 9.00 -3.34 7.50
C TYR A 143 8.65 -3.22 8.98
N ALA A 144 8.41 -2.00 9.47
CA ALA A 144 8.03 -1.76 10.86
C ALA A 144 6.74 -2.52 11.23
N ALA A 145 5.75 -2.54 10.33
CA ALA A 145 4.51 -3.30 10.53
C ALA A 145 4.75 -4.82 10.58
N ASN A 146 5.55 -5.35 9.65
CA ASN A 146 5.80 -6.80 9.56
C ASN A 146 6.59 -7.33 10.76
N GLU A 147 7.58 -6.59 11.23
CA GLU A 147 8.48 -7.00 12.32
C GLU A 147 7.91 -6.69 13.72
N GLY A 148 6.69 -6.14 13.81
CA GLY A 148 6.01 -5.93 15.09
C GLY A 148 6.39 -4.64 15.82
N TYR A 149 7.13 -3.72 15.20
CA TYR A 149 7.47 -2.43 15.83
C TYR A 149 6.27 -1.52 16.10
N LEU A 150 5.11 -1.89 15.60
CA LEU A 150 3.84 -1.19 15.88
C LEU A 150 3.07 -1.81 17.05
N ASP A 151 3.44 -2.98 17.54
CA ASP A 151 2.60 -3.75 18.47
C ASP A 151 2.35 -3.02 19.81
N ASP A 152 3.31 -2.23 20.27
CA ASP A 152 3.22 -1.43 21.48
C ASP A 152 2.72 0.02 21.23
N VAL A 153 2.43 0.38 19.96
CA VAL A 153 1.95 1.71 19.59
C VAL A 153 0.43 1.76 19.73
N GLU A 154 -0.10 2.77 20.42
CA GLU A 154 -1.53 3.02 20.45
C GLU A 154 -2.07 3.29 19.05
N VAL A 155 -3.22 2.68 18.69
CA VAL A 155 -3.82 2.80 17.34
C VAL A 155 -3.92 4.27 16.88
N LYS A 156 -4.32 5.17 17.76
CA LYS A 156 -4.46 6.61 17.46
C LYS A 156 -3.13 7.33 17.18
N LYS A 157 -2.01 6.74 17.59
CA LYS A 157 -0.66 7.32 17.44
C LYS A 157 0.14 6.70 16.30
N VAL A 158 -0.42 5.74 15.56
CA VAL A 158 0.28 5.05 14.47
C VAL A 158 0.75 6.02 13.39
N VAL A 159 -0.07 6.96 12.98
CA VAL A 159 0.29 7.97 11.97
C VAL A 159 1.38 8.92 12.47
N ASP A 160 1.32 9.31 13.74
CA ASP A 160 2.36 10.16 14.35
C ASP A 160 3.68 9.40 14.48
N PHE A 161 3.62 8.13 14.85
CA PHE A 161 4.79 7.24 14.86
C PHE A 161 5.42 7.12 13.47
N GLU A 162 4.61 6.87 12.43
CA GLU A 162 5.10 6.78 11.05
C GLU A 162 5.81 8.07 10.62
N ASN A 163 5.20 9.24 10.86
CA ASN A 163 5.81 10.53 10.54
C ASN A 163 7.14 10.75 11.28
N ALA A 164 7.20 10.37 12.57
CA ALA A 164 8.42 10.46 13.35
C ALA A 164 9.50 9.50 12.83
N LEU A 165 9.11 8.26 12.50
CA LEU A 165 9.99 7.24 11.93
C LEU A 165 10.58 7.71 10.60
N HIS A 166 9.75 8.23 9.68
CA HIS A 166 10.25 8.77 8.40
C HIS A 166 11.21 9.94 8.60
N SER A 167 10.91 10.84 9.54
CA SER A 167 11.78 11.97 9.87
C SER A 167 13.11 11.51 10.44
N TYR A 168 13.09 10.55 11.35
CA TYR A 168 14.28 9.93 11.93
C TYR A 168 15.15 9.25 10.86
N MET A 169 14.53 8.44 10.00
CA MET A 169 15.23 7.75 8.91
C MET A 169 15.89 8.72 7.93
N LYS A 170 15.21 9.82 7.58
CA LYS A 170 15.77 10.87 6.73
C LYS A 170 16.98 11.57 7.36
N ALA A 171 16.92 11.81 8.66
CA ALA A 171 17.98 12.51 9.37
C ALA A 171 19.22 11.62 9.62
N ASN A 172 19.01 10.34 9.95
CA ASN A 172 20.09 9.47 10.45
C ASN A 172 20.51 8.38 9.47
N HIS A 173 19.62 8.00 8.54
CA HIS A 173 19.82 6.87 7.62
C HIS A 173 19.55 7.24 6.16
N ALA A 174 19.85 8.49 5.75
CA ALA A 174 19.59 9.01 4.41
C ALA A 174 20.19 8.12 3.30
N GLN A 175 21.42 7.64 3.50
CA GLN A 175 22.09 6.77 2.52
C GLN A 175 21.37 5.43 2.31
N LEU A 176 20.78 4.87 3.38
CA LEU A 176 19.98 3.65 3.29
C LEU A 176 18.71 3.90 2.45
N LEU A 177 18.03 5.01 2.69
CA LEU A 177 16.82 5.39 1.92
C LEU A 177 17.16 5.63 0.45
N GLU A 178 18.26 6.31 0.15
CA GLU A 178 18.71 6.57 -1.21
C GLU A 178 19.00 5.27 -1.97
N LYS A 179 19.75 4.36 -1.34
CA LYS A 179 20.05 3.04 -1.90
C LYS A 179 18.78 2.24 -2.23
N ILE A 180 17.76 2.31 -1.37
CA ILE A 180 16.48 1.64 -1.60
C ILE A 180 15.73 2.31 -2.77
N ASN A 181 15.68 3.63 -2.81
CA ASN A 181 14.98 4.35 -3.89
C ASN A 181 15.62 4.11 -5.26
N GLU A 182 16.94 3.94 -5.33
CA GLU A 182 17.66 3.67 -6.55
C GLU A 182 17.50 2.22 -7.03
N SER A 183 17.66 1.26 -6.12
CA SER A 183 17.68 -0.16 -6.49
C SER A 183 16.30 -0.80 -6.52
N GLY A 184 15.41 -0.43 -5.60
CA GLY A 184 14.13 -1.10 -5.36
C GLY A 184 14.28 -2.57 -4.92
N ASP A 185 15.50 -3.01 -4.58
CA ASP A 185 15.82 -4.38 -4.19
C ASP A 185 15.59 -4.61 -2.68
N TYR A 186 15.43 -5.88 -2.32
CA TYR A 186 15.41 -6.32 -0.93
C TYR A 186 16.55 -7.33 -0.71
N THR A 187 17.59 -6.89 -0.02
CA THR A 187 18.77 -7.71 0.29
C THR A 187 18.91 -7.89 1.80
N ASP A 188 19.68 -8.91 2.22
CA ASP A 188 19.97 -9.14 3.64
C ASP A 188 20.69 -7.95 4.28
N GLU A 189 21.49 -7.21 3.51
CA GLU A 189 22.15 -5.99 3.96
C GLU A 189 21.13 -4.90 4.29
N LEU A 190 20.12 -4.70 3.42
CA LEU A 190 19.05 -3.73 3.63
C LEU A 190 18.16 -4.12 4.82
N ALA A 191 17.84 -5.42 4.95
CA ALA A 191 17.09 -5.93 6.10
C ALA A 191 17.83 -5.69 7.43
N LYS A 192 19.15 -5.93 7.47
CA LYS A 192 20.00 -5.59 8.62
C LYS A 192 20.03 -4.08 8.88
N GLY A 193 20.10 -3.27 7.82
CA GLY A 193 20.04 -1.81 7.92
C GLY A 193 18.75 -1.32 8.58
N PHE A 194 17.60 -1.86 8.17
CA PHE A 194 16.32 -1.57 8.81
C PHE A 194 16.30 -1.97 10.27
N LYS A 195 16.73 -3.20 10.57
CA LYS A 195 16.78 -3.70 11.94
C LYS A 195 17.63 -2.79 12.84
N THR A 196 18.84 -2.44 12.42
CA THR A 196 19.73 -1.55 13.17
C THR A 196 19.17 -0.14 13.34
N ALA A 197 18.40 0.34 12.38
CA ALA A 197 17.81 1.66 12.44
C ALA A 197 16.56 1.74 13.34
N LEU A 198 15.85 0.62 13.53
CA LEU A 198 14.60 0.55 14.30
C LEU A 198 14.82 0.02 15.73
N GLU A 199 15.94 -0.62 16.03
CA GLU A 199 16.42 -0.98 17.40
C GLU A 199 17.21 0.17 18.04
#